data_b8ba9db8e3dd781414c5a27c6fcca405
#
_entry.id   b8ba9db8e3dd781414c5a27c6fcca405
#
_cell.length_a   1.000
_cell.length_b   1.000
_cell.length_c   1.000
_cell.angle_alpha   90.00
_cell.angle_beta   90.00
_cell.angle_gamma   90.00
#
_symmetry.space_group_name_H-M   'P 1'
#
loop_
_entity.id
_entity.type
_entity.pdbx_description
1 polymer ?
#
loop_
_entity_poly.entity_id
_entity_poly.type
_entity_poly.pdbx_seq_one_letter_code
_entity_poly.pdbx_strand_id
1 'polypeptide(L)'
;NPDILCLQETKVSNNDFPLKAFEDLGYEVKFSGQKSYNGVAIISKLAIEDFKVDFLGELKENIVSKEYLKQKRIISAFINGVRIINVYVPNGSSLNSEKYEYKLKWLEYLSKYINKQKERNELTCILGDFNIAPTHLDIYDPKKYENGIMASVPEREALKKILKNEFIDAFRVFEKGSGFWSWWDYRKNSYELNRGWRIDLIYISKNLLPNLKSSVIANDERANEQPSDHAPIIINLNFDEKYEEYDSDDDDLFAI
;
A
#
# COMPACT_ATOMS: atom_id res chain seq x y z
N ASN A 1 -2.23 15.98 8.87
CA ASN A 1 -3.67 15.88 9.14
C ASN A 1 -4.39 15.16 7.96
N PRO A 2 -4.03 13.90 7.62
CA PRO A 2 -4.64 13.17 6.52
C PRO A 2 -6.10 12.80 6.82
N ASP A 3 -6.90 12.55 5.78
CA ASP A 3 -8.26 12.05 5.95
C ASP A 3 -8.23 10.55 6.24
N ILE A 4 -7.30 9.81 5.64
CA ILE A 4 -7.06 8.38 5.88
C ILE A 4 -5.57 8.17 6.12
N LEU A 5 -5.22 7.51 7.24
CA LEU A 5 -3.86 7.09 7.58
C LEU A 5 -3.82 5.57 7.71
N CYS A 6 -2.92 4.93 6.97
CA CYS A 6 -2.69 3.50 7.02
C CYS A 6 -1.34 3.19 7.63
N LEU A 7 -1.31 2.42 8.71
CA LEU A 7 -0.10 2.05 9.43
C LEU A 7 0.24 0.58 9.25
N GLN A 8 1.53 0.30 9.23
CA GLN A 8 2.12 -1.03 9.28
C GLN A 8 3.06 -1.09 10.49
N GLU A 9 3.42 -2.30 10.89
CA GLU A 9 4.29 -2.54 12.06
C GLU A 9 3.84 -1.85 13.35
N THR A 10 2.55 -1.89 13.65
CA THR A 10 2.04 -1.29 14.89
C THR A 10 2.60 -1.95 16.16
N LYS A 11 3.03 -3.23 16.05
CA LYS A 11 3.76 -4.01 17.09
C LYS A 11 3.05 -4.13 18.44
N VAL A 12 1.78 -3.79 18.50
CA VAL A 12 0.94 -3.87 19.69
C VAL A 12 -0.21 -4.85 19.50
N SER A 13 -0.65 -5.48 20.58
CA SER A 13 -1.85 -6.32 20.56
C SER A 13 -3.11 -5.45 20.37
N ASN A 14 -4.24 -6.08 20.04
CA ASN A 14 -5.49 -5.34 19.92
C ASN A 14 -5.88 -4.62 21.22
N ASN A 15 -5.55 -5.20 22.38
CA ASN A 15 -5.89 -4.61 23.69
C ASN A 15 -5.00 -3.42 24.05
N ASP A 16 -3.79 -3.36 23.49
CA ASP A 16 -2.79 -2.34 23.80
C ASP A 16 -2.73 -1.22 22.75
N PHE A 17 -3.57 -1.29 21.72
CA PHE A 17 -3.60 -0.29 20.68
C PHE A 17 -4.10 1.07 21.24
N PRO A 18 -3.41 2.18 20.98
CA PRO A 18 -3.74 3.50 21.55
C PRO A 18 -4.97 4.13 20.88
N LEU A 19 -6.09 3.39 20.86
CA LEU A 19 -7.33 3.73 20.17
C LEU A 19 -7.82 5.13 20.55
N LYS A 20 -7.90 5.40 21.85
CA LYS A 20 -8.43 6.67 22.38
C LYS A 20 -7.68 7.91 21.88
N ALA A 21 -6.38 7.82 21.66
CA ALA A 21 -5.59 8.94 21.16
C ALA A 21 -6.02 9.39 19.75
N PHE A 22 -6.50 8.47 18.92
CA PHE A 22 -7.02 8.78 17.60
C PHE A 22 -8.50 9.21 17.64
N GLU A 23 -9.31 8.56 18.49
CA GLU A 23 -10.72 8.93 18.69
C GLU A 23 -10.87 10.35 19.23
N ASP A 24 -10.01 10.76 20.17
CA ASP A 24 -9.98 12.13 20.71
C ASP A 24 -9.63 13.19 19.63
N LEU A 25 -9.01 12.78 18.52
CA LEU A 25 -8.74 13.60 17.34
C LEU A 25 -9.83 13.53 16.26
N GLY A 26 -10.93 12.81 16.52
CA GLY A 26 -12.05 12.67 15.61
C GLY A 26 -11.88 11.60 14.53
N TYR A 27 -10.97 10.63 14.72
CA TYR A 27 -10.80 9.53 13.78
C TYR A 27 -11.55 8.27 14.22
N GLU A 28 -12.15 7.57 13.26
CA GLU A 28 -12.52 6.16 13.40
C GLU A 28 -11.29 5.28 13.13
N VAL A 29 -11.12 4.19 13.88
CA VAL A 29 -9.95 3.32 13.80
C VAL A 29 -10.37 1.86 13.63
N LYS A 30 -9.80 1.19 12.64
CA LYS A 30 -9.87 -0.27 12.46
C LYS A 30 -8.46 -0.84 12.39
N PHE A 31 -8.20 -1.90 13.11
CA PHE A 31 -6.86 -2.47 13.20
C PHE A 31 -6.88 -3.97 13.44
N SER A 32 -5.74 -4.59 13.17
CA SER A 32 -5.46 -5.99 13.50
C SER A 32 -4.04 -6.06 14.02
N GLY A 33 -3.92 -6.23 15.34
CA GLY A 33 -2.66 -6.13 16.07
C GLY A 33 -2.08 -7.48 16.48
N GLN A 34 -0.78 -7.48 16.68
CA GLN A 34 0.00 -8.61 17.20
C GLN A 34 1.09 -8.08 18.11
N LYS A 35 1.24 -8.66 19.30
CA LYS A 35 2.25 -8.23 20.28
C LYS A 35 3.66 -8.37 19.70
N SER A 36 4.47 -7.34 19.83
CA SER A 36 5.89 -7.25 19.47
C SER A 36 6.22 -7.30 17.98
N TYR A 37 5.33 -7.78 17.11
CA TYR A 37 5.58 -7.94 15.68
C TYR A 37 4.34 -7.59 14.87
N ASN A 38 4.53 -7.24 13.58
CA ASN A 38 3.45 -7.02 12.63
C ASN A 38 2.42 -5.99 13.12
N GLY A 39 1.18 -6.14 12.69
CA GLY A 39 0.08 -5.25 13.03
C GLY A 39 -0.13 -4.18 11.97
N VAL A 40 -1.38 -3.97 11.60
CA VAL A 40 -1.81 -3.00 10.59
C VAL A 40 -3.04 -2.25 11.08
N ALA A 41 -3.15 -0.96 10.72
CA ALA A 41 -4.28 -0.13 11.10
C ALA A 41 -4.73 0.77 9.94
N ILE A 42 -6.02 1.06 9.89
CA ILE A 42 -6.64 2.11 9.07
C ILE A 42 -7.31 3.08 10.04
N ILE A 43 -6.96 4.34 9.93
CA ILE A 43 -7.38 5.44 10.78
C ILE A 43 -7.99 6.47 9.85
N SER A 44 -9.27 6.85 10.04
CA SER A 44 -10.01 7.65 9.08
C SER A 44 -10.90 8.69 9.75
N LYS A 45 -10.96 9.90 9.20
CA LYS A 45 -11.97 10.90 9.53
C LYS A 45 -13.33 10.59 8.89
N LEU A 46 -13.31 9.75 7.86
CA LEU A 46 -14.49 9.33 7.12
C LEU A 46 -14.96 7.97 7.65
N ALA A 47 -16.25 7.67 7.50
CA ALA A 47 -16.82 6.40 7.94
C ALA A 47 -16.10 5.20 7.31
N ILE A 48 -15.79 4.19 8.12
CA ILE A 48 -15.13 2.95 7.70
C ILE A 48 -16.19 1.85 7.55
N GLU A 49 -16.45 1.45 6.32
CA GLU A 49 -17.43 0.43 5.98
C GLU A 49 -16.76 -0.87 5.54
N ASP A 50 -17.49 -1.98 5.57
CA ASP A 50 -17.06 -3.32 5.09
C ASP A 50 -15.61 -3.66 5.47
N PHE A 51 -15.28 -3.50 6.76
CA PHE A 51 -13.96 -3.81 7.30
C PHE A 51 -13.69 -5.31 7.30
N LYS A 52 -12.54 -5.72 6.78
CA LYS A 52 -12.11 -7.10 6.66
C LYS A 52 -10.71 -7.29 7.21
N VAL A 53 -10.50 -8.41 7.86
CA VAL A 53 -9.23 -8.80 8.47
C VAL A 53 -8.69 -10.03 7.78
N ASP A 54 -7.37 -10.04 7.54
CA ASP A 54 -6.59 -11.11 6.91
C ASP A 54 -7.13 -11.58 5.54
N PHE A 55 -6.61 -12.67 5.04
CA PHE A 55 -7.02 -13.21 3.73
C PHE A 55 -8.45 -13.78 3.71
N LEU A 56 -9.00 -14.13 4.89
CA LEU A 56 -10.37 -14.68 4.97
C LEU A 56 -11.44 -13.61 4.69
N GLY A 57 -11.08 -12.35 4.67
CA GLY A 57 -11.97 -11.30 4.18
C GLY A 57 -12.47 -11.54 2.75
N GLU A 58 -11.72 -12.27 1.93
CA GLU A 58 -12.06 -12.58 0.54
C GLU A 58 -11.86 -14.05 0.15
N LEU A 59 -10.98 -14.79 0.83
CA LEU A 59 -10.65 -16.16 0.49
C LEU A 59 -11.27 -17.14 1.49
N LYS A 60 -11.59 -18.34 1.02
CA LYS A 60 -12.11 -19.41 1.88
C LYS A 60 -10.99 -20.03 2.72
N GLU A 61 -11.33 -20.54 3.92
CA GLU A 61 -10.38 -21.19 4.83
C GLU A 61 -9.60 -22.36 4.21
N ASN A 62 -10.21 -23.09 3.30
CA ASN A 62 -9.54 -24.22 2.62
C ASN A 62 -8.50 -23.79 1.57
N ILE A 63 -8.41 -22.48 1.26
CA ILE A 63 -7.45 -21.92 0.31
C ILE A 63 -6.19 -21.42 1.02
N VAL A 64 -6.33 -20.88 2.23
CA VAL A 64 -5.25 -20.21 2.97
C VAL A 64 -4.78 -21.09 4.13
N SER A 65 -3.50 -21.42 4.18
CA SER A 65 -2.93 -22.15 5.32
C SER A 65 -2.96 -21.31 6.60
N LYS A 66 -3.30 -21.93 7.71
CA LYS A 66 -3.50 -21.25 9.02
C LYS A 66 -2.30 -20.42 9.48
N GLU A 67 -1.08 -20.81 9.09
CA GLU A 67 0.14 -20.06 9.42
C GLU A 67 0.16 -18.63 8.86
N TYR A 68 -0.46 -18.41 7.67
CA TYR A 68 -0.55 -17.09 7.03
C TYR A 68 -1.65 -16.21 7.63
N LEU A 69 -2.55 -16.78 8.43
CA LEU A 69 -3.59 -16.05 9.17
C LEU A 69 -3.12 -15.59 10.56
N LYS A 70 -2.04 -16.20 11.08
CA LYS A 70 -1.50 -15.86 12.41
C LYS A 70 -0.85 -14.48 12.44
N GLN A 71 -0.20 -14.06 11.33
CA GLN A 71 0.48 -12.79 11.22
C GLN A 71 -0.49 -11.70 10.75
N LYS A 72 -0.56 -10.61 11.51
CA LYS A 72 -1.48 -9.50 11.25
C LYS A 72 -0.86 -8.53 10.25
N ARG A 73 -1.05 -8.79 8.94
CA ARG A 73 -0.35 -8.14 7.83
C ARG A 73 -1.24 -7.56 6.74
N ILE A 74 -2.56 -7.81 6.79
CA ILE A 74 -3.50 -7.30 5.81
C ILE A 74 -4.85 -7.00 6.46
N ILE A 75 -5.37 -5.82 6.17
CA ILE A 75 -6.76 -5.40 6.44
C ILE A 75 -7.28 -4.64 5.25
N SER A 76 -8.58 -4.63 5.07
CA SER A 76 -9.21 -3.76 4.08
C SER A 76 -10.49 -3.14 4.61
N ALA A 77 -10.85 -1.99 4.04
CA ALA A 77 -12.08 -1.29 4.36
C ALA A 77 -12.59 -0.54 3.13
N PHE A 78 -13.88 -0.23 3.10
CA PHE A 78 -14.48 0.63 2.10
C PHE A 78 -14.68 2.02 2.74
N ILE A 79 -14.11 3.05 2.13
CA ILE A 79 -14.12 4.42 2.66
C ILE A 79 -14.38 5.38 1.52
N ASN A 80 -15.46 6.15 1.61
CA ASN A 80 -15.84 7.17 0.63
C ASN A 80 -15.76 6.67 -0.84
N GLY A 81 -16.36 5.50 -1.11
CA GLY A 81 -16.39 4.94 -2.47
C GLY A 81 -15.12 4.21 -2.91
N VAL A 82 -14.09 4.14 -2.07
CA VAL A 82 -12.81 3.48 -2.40
C VAL A 82 -12.55 2.31 -1.47
N ARG A 83 -12.18 1.16 -2.05
CA ARG A 83 -11.65 0.02 -1.31
C ARG A 83 -10.18 0.27 -0.96
N ILE A 84 -9.88 0.47 0.31
CA ILE A 84 -8.53 0.61 0.84
C ILE A 84 -8.04 -0.76 1.30
N ILE A 85 -6.90 -1.22 0.78
CA ILE A 85 -6.28 -2.49 1.16
C ILE A 85 -4.89 -2.16 1.70
N ASN A 86 -4.74 -2.24 3.02
CA ASN A 86 -3.49 -1.97 3.72
C ASN A 86 -2.72 -3.27 3.93
N VAL A 87 -1.50 -3.34 3.42
CA VAL A 87 -0.64 -4.52 3.46
C VAL A 87 0.71 -4.25 4.13
N TYR A 88 1.19 -5.24 4.86
CA TYR A 88 2.56 -5.35 5.35
C TYR A 88 3.16 -6.66 4.85
N VAL A 89 3.80 -6.62 3.69
CA VAL A 89 4.39 -7.80 3.04
C VAL A 89 5.58 -8.30 3.88
N PRO A 90 5.73 -9.61 4.11
CA PRO A 90 6.89 -10.14 4.81
C PRO A 90 8.20 -9.69 4.17
N ASN A 91 9.22 -9.35 4.99
CA ASN A 91 10.53 -8.94 4.47
C ASN A 91 11.24 -10.08 3.71
N GLY A 92 11.17 -11.32 4.21
CA GLY A 92 11.80 -12.48 3.58
C GLY A 92 13.24 -12.76 4.07
N SER A 93 13.87 -11.84 4.80
CA SER A 93 15.19 -11.96 5.42
C SER A 93 16.34 -12.17 4.41
N SER A 94 16.44 -13.31 3.77
CA SER A 94 17.48 -13.63 2.76
C SER A 94 16.93 -14.58 1.71
N LEU A 95 17.47 -14.54 0.51
CA LEU A 95 17.11 -15.46 -0.56
C LEU A 95 17.26 -16.92 -0.14
N ASN A 96 16.39 -17.78 -0.64
CA ASN A 96 16.38 -19.23 -0.39
C ASN A 96 16.22 -19.61 1.10
N SER A 97 15.75 -18.70 1.96
CA SER A 97 15.38 -18.99 3.33
C SER A 97 13.92 -19.39 3.45
N GLU A 98 13.53 -20.08 4.53
CA GLU A 98 12.13 -20.37 4.84
C GLU A 98 11.27 -19.10 4.90
N LYS A 99 11.83 -17.98 5.38
CA LYS A 99 11.14 -16.68 5.41
C LYS A 99 10.92 -16.11 4.01
N TYR A 100 11.83 -16.39 3.08
CA TYR A 100 11.67 -16.00 1.69
C TYR A 100 10.58 -16.81 1.00
N GLU A 101 10.56 -18.12 1.19
CA GLU A 101 9.49 -18.97 0.68
C GLU A 101 8.13 -18.59 1.27
N TYR A 102 8.09 -18.27 2.58
CA TYR A 102 6.90 -17.73 3.22
C TYR A 102 6.42 -16.44 2.54
N LYS A 103 7.33 -15.51 2.23
CA LYS A 103 7.01 -14.27 1.53
C LYS A 103 6.41 -14.53 0.15
N LEU A 104 7.04 -15.37 -0.65
CA LEU A 104 6.54 -15.68 -2.00
C LEU A 104 5.15 -16.33 -1.96
N LYS A 105 4.91 -17.22 -0.99
CA LYS A 105 3.60 -17.82 -0.79
C LYS A 105 2.56 -16.82 -0.30
N TRP A 106 2.96 -15.90 0.58
CA TRP A 106 2.10 -14.80 1.05
C TRP A 106 1.67 -13.90 -0.12
N LEU A 107 2.60 -13.57 -1.03
CA LEU A 107 2.30 -12.80 -2.25
C LEU A 107 1.35 -13.55 -3.20
N GLU A 108 1.44 -14.89 -3.27
CA GLU A 108 0.47 -15.72 -4.01
C GLU A 108 -0.95 -15.56 -3.43
N TYR A 109 -1.09 -15.59 -2.09
CA TYR A 109 -2.38 -15.35 -1.44
C TYR A 109 -2.87 -13.93 -1.67
N LEU A 110 -1.99 -12.93 -1.61
CA LEU A 110 -2.35 -11.54 -1.93
C LEU A 110 -2.86 -11.43 -3.37
N SER A 111 -2.21 -12.09 -4.32
CA SER A 111 -2.68 -12.12 -5.71
C SER A 111 -4.08 -12.71 -5.85
N LYS A 112 -4.39 -13.80 -5.15
CA LYS A 112 -5.73 -14.40 -5.13
C LYS A 112 -6.75 -13.46 -4.49
N TYR A 113 -6.40 -12.81 -3.38
CA TYR A 113 -7.23 -11.84 -2.68
C TYR A 113 -7.59 -10.66 -3.59
N ILE A 114 -6.60 -10.04 -4.23
CA ILE A 114 -6.81 -8.91 -5.14
C ILE A 114 -7.65 -9.31 -6.36
N ASN A 115 -7.44 -10.51 -6.93
CA ASN A 115 -8.25 -10.98 -8.03
C ASN A 115 -9.73 -11.13 -7.64
N LYS A 116 -10.01 -11.53 -6.40
CA LYS A 116 -11.38 -11.64 -5.90
C LYS A 116 -12.03 -10.27 -5.71
N GLN A 117 -11.27 -9.28 -5.23
CA GLN A 117 -11.72 -7.89 -5.12
C GLN A 117 -12.11 -7.28 -6.47
N LYS A 118 -11.36 -7.58 -7.53
CA LYS A 118 -11.64 -7.08 -8.88
C LYS A 118 -13.02 -7.47 -9.43
N GLU A 119 -13.56 -8.63 -9.01
CA GLU A 119 -14.89 -9.08 -9.42
C GLU A 119 -15.99 -8.08 -9.02
N ARG A 120 -15.71 -7.16 -8.07
CA ARG A 120 -16.65 -6.15 -7.58
C ARG A 120 -16.62 -4.84 -8.37
N ASN A 121 -15.62 -4.65 -9.23
CA ASN A 121 -15.40 -3.41 -9.99
C ASN A 121 -15.35 -2.12 -9.12
N GLU A 122 -14.89 -2.25 -7.87
CA GLU A 122 -14.73 -1.12 -6.94
C GLU A 122 -13.51 -0.27 -7.32
N LEU A 123 -13.58 1.05 -7.09
CA LEU A 123 -12.40 1.89 -7.04
C LEU A 123 -11.50 1.36 -5.93
N THR A 124 -10.25 1.04 -6.22
CA THR A 124 -9.39 0.31 -5.29
C THR A 124 -8.03 0.97 -5.14
N CYS A 125 -7.57 1.09 -3.90
CA CYS A 125 -6.23 1.51 -3.51
C CYS A 125 -5.57 0.39 -2.70
N ILE A 126 -4.44 -0.15 -3.18
CA ILE A 126 -3.60 -1.12 -2.47
C ILE A 126 -2.35 -0.38 -2.02
N LEU A 127 -2.10 -0.34 -0.72
CA LEU A 127 -1.00 0.45 -0.17
C LEU A 127 -0.31 -0.24 1.01
N GLY A 128 0.89 0.22 1.33
CA GLY A 128 1.64 -0.20 2.50
C GLY A 128 3.09 -0.51 2.21
N ASP A 129 3.74 -1.18 3.15
CA ASP A 129 5.10 -1.70 3.01
C ASP A 129 5.08 -3.02 2.24
N PHE A 130 5.51 -2.97 1.00
CA PHE A 130 5.61 -4.15 0.14
C PHE A 130 6.90 -4.93 0.34
N ASN A 131 7.90 -4.34 0.99
CA ASN A 131 9.23 -4.95 1.09
C ASN A 131 9.78 -5.43 -0.28
N ILE A 132 9.37 -4.76 -1.36
CA ILE A 132 9.81 -5.03 -2.74
C ILE A 132 10.08 -3.69 -3.43
N ALA A 133 11.26 -3.53 -3.99
CA ALA A 133 11.58 -2.46 -4.93
C ALA A 133 11.11 -2.88 -6.34
N PRO A 134 10.09 -2.22 -6.92
CA PRO A 134 9.48 -2.67 -8.18
C PRO A 134 10.46 -2.74 -9.35
N THR A 135 11.37 -1.78 -9.42
CA THR A 135 12.34 -1.66 -10.52
C THR A 135 13.73 -1.26 -10.00
N HIS A 136 14.70 -1.19 -10.90
CA HIS A 136 16.03 -0.67 -10.59
C HIS A 136 16.02 0.83 -10.20
N LEU A 137 15.01 1.58 -10.63
CA LEU A 137 14.82 3.00 -10.26
C LEU A 137 14.47 3.18 -8.77
N ASP A 138 14.10 2.10 -8.09
CA ASP A 138 13.63 2.08 -6.71
C ASP A 138 14.72 1.66 -5.71
N ILE A 139 15.98 1.61 -6.16
CA ILE A 139 17.14 1.17 -5.39
C ILE A 139 18.29 2.17 -5.60
N TYR A 140 18.95 2.61 -4.52
CA TYR A 140 20.05 3.58 -4.61
C TYR A 140 21.29 3.05 -5.34
N ASP A 141 21.55 1.75 -5.27
CA ASP A 141 22.67 1.08 -5.97
C ASP A 141 22.16 -0.23 -6.60
N PRO A 142 21.45 -0.15 -7.75
CA PRO A 142 20.88 -1.33 -8.39
C PRO A 142 21.94 -2.34 -8.84
N LYS A 143 23.16 -1.89 -9.24
CA LYS A 143 24.23 -2.80 -9.65
C LYS A 143 24.64 -3.76 -8.53
N LYS A 144 24.59 -3.30 -7.29
CA LYS A 144 24.95 -4.08 -6.11
C LYS A 144 23.82 -4.94 -5.57
N TYR A 145 22.60 -4.45 -5.61
CA TYR A 145 21.48 -5.03 -4.87
C TYR A 145 20.38 -5.62 -5.76
N GLU A 146 20.40 -5.35 -7.06
CA GLU A 146 19.48 -5.99 -8.00
C GLU A 146 19.65 -7.52 -7.93
N ASN A 147 18.50 -8.23 -7.91
CA ASN A 147 18.41 -9.68 -7.67
C ASN A 147 18.72 -10.13 -6.22
N GLY A 148 18.94 -9.21 -5.27
CA GLY A 148 18.94 -9.51 -3.84
C GLY A 148 17.54 -9.60 -3.26
N ILE A 149 17.47 -9.77 -1.91
CA ILE A 149 16.19 -9.67 -1.18
C ILE A 149 15.53 -8.31 -1.43
N MET A 150 14.22 -8.24 -1.50
CA MET A 150 13.40 -7.08 -1.87
C MET A 150 13.55 -6.62 -3.35
N ALA A 151 14.41 -7.25 -4.14
CA ALA A 151 14.61 -6.91 -5.55
C ALA A 151 14.80 -8.13 -6.46
N SER A 152 14.56 -9.32 -5.94
CA SER A 152 14.72 -10.56 -6.70
C SER A 152 13.68 -10.68 -7.82
N VAL A 153 14.02 -11.43 -8.86
CA VAL A 153 13.10 -11.69 -9.98
C VAL A 153 11.79 -12.34 -9.50
N PRO A 154 11.79 -13.37 -8.61
CA PRO A 154 10.54 -13.95 -8.12
C PRO A 154 9.64 -12.96 -7.37
N GLU A 155 10.20 -12.06 -6.56
CA GLU A 155 9.43 -11.04 -5.85
C GLU A 155 8.78 -10.05 -6.82
N ARG A 156 9.53 -9.55 -7.79
CA ARG A 156 9.02 -8.63 -8.83
C ARG A 156 7.98 -9.29 -9.73
N GLU A 157 8.15 -10.56 -10.10
CA GLU A 157 7.15 -11.31 -10.87
C GLU A 157 5.87 -11.57 -10.05
N ALA A 158 6.00 -11.84 -8.74
CA ALA A 158 4.85 -11.94 -7.85
C ALA A 158 4.08 -10.61 -7.78
N LEU A 159 4.79 -9.49 -7.66
CA LEU A 159 4.18 -8.15 -7.68
C LEU A 159 3.47 -7.87 -9.01
N LYS A 160 4.09 -8.16 -10.15
CA LYS A 160 3.44 -8.04 -11.47
C LYS A 160 2.17 -8.87 -11.58
N LYS A 161 2.16 -10.11 -11.02
CA LYS A 161 0.96 -10.96 -11.00
C LYS A 161 -0.17 -10.37 -10.15
N ILE A 162 0.15 -9.66 -9.06
CA ILE A 162 -0.83 -8.96 -8.24
C ILE A 162 -1.45 -7.82 -9.05
N LEU A 163 -0.62 -7.01 -9.70
CA LEU A 163 -1.03 -5.79 -10.40
C LEU A 163 -1.74 -6.06 -11.73
N LYS A 164 -1.35 -7.09 -12.48
CA LYS A 164 -1.94 -7.56 -13.76
C LYS A 164 -2.30 -6.46 -14.77
N ASN A 165 -1.50 -5.41 -14.85
CA ASN A 165 -1.78 -4.23 -15.68
C ASN A 165 -3.13 -3.53 -15.38
N GLU A 166 -3.72 -3.77 -14.22
CA GLU A 166 -4.99 -3.15 -13.79
C GLU A 166 -4.78 -2.07 -12.72
N PHE A 167 -3.62 -2.12 -12.09
CA PHE A 167 -3.22 -1.15 -11.09
C PHE A 167 -2.05 -0.32 -11.59
N ILE A 168 -2.04 0.93 -11.18
CA ILE A 168 -1.05 1.94 -11.53
C ILE A 168 -0.30 2.33 -10.26
N ASP A 169 1.01 2.39 -10.32
CA ASP A 169 1.85 2.96 -9.27
C ASP A 169 1.60 4.48 -9.22
N ALA A 170 0.88 4.94 -8.19
CA ALA A 170 0.45 6.33 -8.07
C ALA A 170 1.64 7.30 -8.06
N PHE A 171 2.75 6.94 -7.41
CA PHE A 171 3.95 7.76 -7.40
C PHE A 171 4.58 7.88 -8.78
N ARG A 172 4.61 6.79 -9.53
CA ARG A 172 5.19 6.74 -10.88
C ARG A 172 4.33 7.43 -11.96
N VAL A 173 3.13 7.89 -11.63
CA VAL A 173 2.37 8.80 -12.51
C VAL A 173 3.11 10.15 -12.64
N PHE A 174 3.64 10.66 -11.53
CA PHE A 174 4.27 11.98 -11.44
C PHE A 174 5.79 11.90 -11.59
N GLU A 175 6.43 10.93 -10.92
CA GLU A 175 7.89 10.83 -10.83
C GLU A 175 8.41 9.64 -11.62
N LYS A 176 9.19 9.90 -12.68
CA LYS A 176 9.71 8.89 -13.61
C LYS A 176 11.18 8.52 -13.35
N GLY A 177 11.88 9.31 -12.55
CA GLY A 177 13.31 9.15 -12.27
C GLY A 177 13.63 8.22 -11.09
N SER A 178 14.90 8.04 -10.81
CA SER A 178 15.46 7.43 -9.60
C SER A 178 15.72 8.49 -8.51
N GLY A 179 16.14 8.05 -7.31
CA GLY A 179 16.50 8.97 -6.23
C GLY A 179 15.38 9.29 -5.25
N PHE A 180 14.25 8.64 -5.38
CA PHE A 180 13.10 8.78 -4.48
C PHE A 180 12.97 7.53 -3.64
N TRP A 181 13.15 7.67 -2.33
CA TRP A 181 13.19 6.56 -1.39
C TRP A 181 12.10 6.71 -0.32
N SER A 182 11.58 5.59 0.14
CA SER A 182 10.64 5.55 1.26
C SER A 182 11.21 4.87 2.50
N TRP A 183 12.37 4.23 2.37
CA TRP A 183 13.03 3.49 3.44
C TRP A 183 14.55 3.63 3.38
N TRP A 184 15.20 3.75 4.57
CA TRP A 184 16.66 3.77 4.75
C TRP A 184 17.03 2.93 5.97
N ASP A 185 17.91 1.93 5.79
CA ASP A 185 18.45 1.16 6.91
C ASP A 185 19.03 2.12 7.97
N TYR A 186 18.65 1.97 9.23
CA TYR A 186 19.21 2.78 10.34
C TYR A 186 20.74 2.67 10.46
N ARG A 187 21.32 1.57 9.95
CA ARG A 187 22.75 1.31 10.00
C ARG A 187 23.50 2.07 8.91
N LYS A 188 24.80 2.35 9.17
CA LYS A 188 25.74 2.90 8.18
C LYS A 188 25.35 4.29 7.65
N ASN A 189 24.68 5.10 8.45
CA ASN A 189 24.25 6.45 8.08
C ASN A 189 23.55 6.48 6.72
N SER A 190 22.66 5.50 6.48
CA SER A 190 22.06 5.32 5.15
C SER A 190 21.17 6.49 4.76
N TYR A 191 20.52 7.15 5.72
CA TYR A 191 19.69 8.34 5.45
C TYR A 191 20.55 9.55 5.04
N GLU A 192 21.58 9.89 5.81
CA GLU A 192 22.51 11.00 5.53
C GLU A 192 23.26 10.82 4.21
N LEU A 193 23.54 9.56 3.85
CA LEU A 193 24.19 9.21 2.59
C LEU A 193 23.21 9.00 1.42
N ASN A 194 21.93 9.24 1.66
CA ASN A 194 20.82 9.03 0.72
C ASN A 194 20.82 7.63 0.05
N ARG A 195 21.12 6.59 0.85
CA ARG A 195 21.18 5.18 0.42
C ARG A 195 19.86 4.48 0.75
N GLY A 196 18.80 4.90 0.08
CA GLY A 196 17.47 4.42 0.35
C GLY A 196 16.89 3.50 -0.73
N TRP A 197 15.71 2.96 -0.44
CA TRP A 197 14.89 2.15 -1.34
C TRP A 197 13.45 2.65 -1.30
N ARG A 198 12.73 2.54 -2.38
CA ARG A 198 11.29 2.76 -2.41
C ARG A 198 10.58 1.41 -2.34
N ILE A 199 10.11 1.05 -1.17
CA ILE A 199 9.46 -0.22 -0.85
C ILE A 199 8.06 -0.03 -0.25
N ASP A 200 7.73 1.17 0.19
CA ASP A 200 6.38 1.58 0.52
C ASP A 200 5.72 2.10 -0.76
N LEU A 201 4.57 1.54 -1.11
CA LEU A 201 3.97 1.73 -2.42
C LEU A 201 2.47 1.99 -2.28
N ILE A 202 1.93 2.79 -3.20
CA ILE A 202 0.49 2.99 -3.37
C ILE A 202 0.13 2.68 -4.81
N TYR A 203 -0.66 1.64 -4.98
CA TYR A 203 -1.22 1.24 -6.26
C TYR A 203 -2.71 1.56 -6.30
N ILE A 204 -3.14 2.23 -7.35
CA ILE A 204 -4.56 2.55 -7.59
C ILE A 204 -5.08 1.79 -8.80
N SER A 205 -6.35 1.40 -8.75
CA SER A 205 -7.03 0.83 -9.93
C SER A 205 -7.12 1.87 -11.06
N LYS A 206 -7.11 1.43 -12.31
CA LYS A 206 -7.11 2.33 -13.47
C LYS A 206 -8.30 3.30 -13.49
N ASN A 207 -9.46 2.85 -13.05
CA ASN A 207 -10.66 3.67 -12.93
C ASN A 207 -10.59 4.74 -11.82
N LEU A 208 -9.59 4.66 -10.90
CA LEU A 208 -9.32 5.69 -9.90
C LEU A 208 -8.31 6.76 -10.37
N LEU A 209 -7.62 6.52 -11.50
CA LEU A 209 -6.60 7.43 -12.02
C LEU A 209 -7.11 8.86 -12.30
N PRO A 210 -8.33 9.10 -12.83
CA PRO A 210 -8.83 10.45 -13.03
C PRO A 210 -8.92 11.30 -11.75
N ASN A 211 -9.12 10.64 -10.61
CA ASN A 211 -9.22 11.29 -9.31
C ASN A 211 -7.84 11.62 -8.69
N LEU A 212 -6.75 11.02 -9.18
CA LEU A 212 -5.41 11.21 -8.62
C LEU A 212 -4.84 12.58 -8.99
N LYS A 213 -4.59 13.43 -8.00
CA LYS A 213 -4.07 14.80 -8.18
C LYS A 213 -2.58 14.93 -7.84
N SER A 214 -2.08 14.17 -6.88
CA SER A 214 -0.64 14.14 -6.53
C SER A 214 -0.25 12.86 -5.81
N SER A 215 1.06 12.57 -5.84
CA SER A 215 1.68 11.56 -5.00
C SER A 215 3.07 12.03 -4.60
N VAL A 216 3.37 11.99 -3.28
CA VAL A 216 4.64 12.46 -2.72
C VAL A 216 5.16 11.50 -1.65
N ILE A 217 6.46 11.50 -1.44
CA ILE A 217 7.12 10.87 -0.30
C ILE A 217 7.49 11.98 0.68
N ALA A 218 6.97 11.93 1.91
CA ALA A 218 7.17 12.96 2.92
C ALA A 218 8.53 12.76 3.63
N ASN A 219 9.61 13.06 2.94
CA ASN A 219 10.98 12.87 3.44
C ASN A 219 11.28 13.67 4.71
N ASP A 220 10.63 14.81 4.90
CA ASP A 220 10.83 15.68 6.07
C ASP A 220 10.49 14.94 7.38
N GLU A 221 9.59 13.97 7.33
CA GLU A 221 9.25 13.14 8.50
C GLU A 221 10.42 12.26 8.97
N ARG A 222 11.39 11.96 8.08
CA ARG A 222 12.63 11.24 8.42
C ARG A 222 13.65 12.13 9.15
N ALA A 223 13.50 13.44 9.10
CA ALA A 223 14.38 14.40 9.80
C ALA A 223 13.91 14.73 11.22
N ASN A 224 12.75 14.22 11.66
CA ASN A 224 12.24 14.42 13.01
C ASN A 224 13.09 13.71 14.06
N GLU A 225 12.89 14.06 15.34
CA GLU A 225 13.52 13.38 16.46
C GLU A 225 12.96 11.94 16.60
N GLN A 226 13.84 10.94 16.69
CA GLN A 226 13.51 9.51 16.74
C GLN A 226 12.55 9.03 15.62
N PRO A 227 12.87 9.28 14.36
CA PRO A 227 11.97 8.98 13.25
C PRO A 227 11.90 7.48 12.97
N SER A 228 10.86 7.05 12.26
CA SER A 228 10.83 5.74 11.61
C SER A 228 11.98 5.62 10.60
N ASP A 229 12.42 4.40 10.26
CA ASP A 229 13.30 4.17 9.10
C ASP A 229 12.55 4.28 7.75
N HIS A 230 11.22 4.45 7.79
CA HIS A 230 10.38 4.73 6.64
C HIS A 230 9.92 6.20 6.63
N ALA A 231 9.71 6.75 5.42
CA ALA A 231 9.00 8.00 5.19
C ALA A 231 7.58 7.71 4.69
N PRO A 232 6.56 8.46 5.14
CA PRO A 232 5.19 8.29 4.66
C PRO A 232 5.07 8.58 3.17
N ILE A 233 4.24 7.78 2.47
CA ILE A 233 3.79 8.11 1.11
C ILE A 233 2.38 8.66 1.19
N ILE A 234 2.12 9.76 0.48
CA ILE A 234 0.86 10.47 0.47
C ILE A 234 0.35 10.57 -0.97
N ILE A 235 -0.93 10.27 -1.17
CA ILE A 235 -1.66 10.62 -2.39
C ILE A 235 -2.82 11.55 -2.07
N ASN A 236 -3.14 12.44 -3.01
CA ASN A 236 -4.37 13.22 -2.98
C ASN A 236 -5.32 12.70 -4.06
N LEU A 237 -6.52 12.37 -3.64
CA LEU A 237 -7.63 12.00 -4.51
C LEU A 237 -8.71 13.10 -4.43
N ASN A 238 -9.24 13.53 -5.57
CA ASN A 238 -10.35 14.46 -5.65
C ASN A 238 -11.55 13.79 -6.29
N PHE A 239 -12.71 13.86 -5.64
CA PHE A 239 -13.98 13.32 -6.10
C PHE A 239 -15.02 14.42 -6.41
N ASP A 240 -14.66 15.70 -6.26
CA ASP A 240 -15.60 16.83 -6.39
C ASP A 240 -15.87 17.26 -7.84
N GLU A 241 -15.11 16.76 -8.81
CA GLU A 241 -15.41 16.97 -10.22
C GLU A 241 -16.50 15.97 -10.65
N LYS A 242 -17.78 16.33 -10.45
CA LYS A 242 -18.82 15.80 -11.32
C LYS A 242 -18.44 16.22 -12.74
N TYR A 243 -18.23 15.25 -13.64
CA TYR A 243 -18.24 15.52 -15.06
C TYR A 243 -19.52 16.31 -15.33
N GLU A 244 -19.41 17.59 -15.77
CA GLU A 244 -20.48 18.21 -16.50
C GLU A 244 -20.67 17.30 -17.72
N GLU A 245 -21.80 16.57 -17.74
CA GLU A 245 -22.29 15.94 -18.95
C GLU A 245 -22.33 17.08 -19.97
N TYR A 246 -21.49 16.99 -21.00
CA TYR A 246 -21.67 17.79 -22.19
C TYR A 246 -23.04 17.39 -22.73
N ASP A 247 -24.04 18.21 -22.46
CA ASP A 247 -25.31 18.17 -23.13
C ASP A 247 -25.03 18.42 -24.62
N SER A 248 -25.03 17.35 -25.41
CA SER A 248 -24.94 17.38 -26.85
C SER A 248 -26.33 17.66 -27.44
N ASP A 249 -26.99 18.72 -26.97
CA ASP A 249 -28.19 19.27 -27.58
C ASP A 249 -27.84 20.54 -28.33
N ASP A 250 -27.01 20.39 -29.39
CA ASP A 250 -26.91 21.37 -30.48
C ASP A 250 -26.90 20.62 -31.84
N ASP A 251 -27.95 19.82 -32.05
CA ASP A 251 -28.40 19.40 -33.38
C ASP A 251 -29.43 20.42 -33.89
N ASP A 252 -28.96 21.62 -34.27
CA ASP A 252 -29.74 22.49 -35.18
C ASP A 252 -28.83 23.61 -35.71
N LEU A 253 -28.09 23.34 -36.79
CA LEU A 253 -27.60 24.39 -37.69
C LEU A 253 -26.97 23.81 -38.98
N PHE A 254 -27.77 23.12 -39.80
CA PHE A 254 -27.57 23.08 -41.25
C PHE A 254 -28.90 22.85 -41.95
N ALA A 255 -29.65 23.93 -42.07
CA ALA A 255 -30.67 24.09 -43.10
C ALA A 255 -30.36 25.41 -43.82
N ILE A 256 -29.63 25.35 -44.94
CA ILE A 256 -29.91 26.06 -46.22
C ILE A 256 -28.84 25.56 -47.24
#